data_54c18f6f19372b4b8effe178c8690f8e
#
_entry.id   54c18f6f19372b4b8effe178c8690f8e
#
_cell.length_a   1.000
_cell.length_b   1.000
_cell.length_c   1.000
_cell.angle_alpha   90.00
_cell.angle_beta   90.00
_cell.angle_gamma   90.00
#
_symmetry.space_group_name_H-M   'P 1'
#
loop_
_entity.id
_entity.type
_entity.pdbx_description
1 polymer ?
#
loop_
_entity_poly.entity_id
_entity_poly.type
_entity_poly.pdbx_seq_one_letter_code
_entity_poly.pdbx_strand_id
1 'polypeptide(L)'
;MSEKKTQQEYEIDLLDLARVMWSHIVAIVLAAVVCAGLAFGYTKLLITPTYKANALLYVNSSDISVAGSKLSISASDLTAAKSLVDTYIVILNTRTTLNDVIEQSGVSYSYDQLKKMISASSVNSTEIFSVEVTSTSPQEAELLANTIARVLPEKIASVVDGSSVR
;
A
#
# COMPACT_ATOMS: atom_id res chain seq x y z
N MET A 1 -59.44 -46.98 6.18
CA MET A 1 -58.67 -46.36 7.27
C MET A 1 -57.62 -45.50 6.59
N SER A 2 -57.88 -44.20 6.44
CA SER A 2 -56.96 -43.23 5.84
C SER A 2 -56.36 -42.40 6.97
N GLU A 3 -55.10 -42.63 7.23
CA GLU A 3 -54.31 -41.76 8.13
C GLU A 3 -54.08 -40.40 7.46
N LYS A 4 -54.75 -39.39 7.96
CA LYS A 4 -54.41 -38.01 7.69
C LYS A 4 -53.10 -37.67 8.40
N LYS A 5 -51.98 -37.64 7.68
CA LYS A 5 -50.78 -36.96 8.12
C LYS A 5 -51.05 -35.47 8.19
N THR A 6 -51.24 -34.97 9.40
CA THR A 6 -51.29 -33.56 9.71
C THR A 6 -49.88 -32.97 9.43
N GLN A 7 -49.77 -32.26 8.34
CA GLN A 7 -48.60 -31.39 8.13
C GLN A 7 -48.74 -30.24 9.14
N GLN A 8 -47.89 -30.24 10.18
CA GLN A 8 -47.71 -29.05 11.00
C GLN A 8 -47.02 -28.02 10.11
N GLU A 9 -47.78 -27.09 9.56
CA GLU A 9 -47.22 -25.84 9.05
C GLU A 9 -46.61 -25.08 10.26
N TYR A 10 -45.29 -25.01 10.33
CA TYR A 10 -44.59 -24.12 11.23
C TYR A 10 -44.82 -22.69 10.71
N GLU A 11 -45.92 -22.08 11.10
CA GLU A 11 -46.08 -20.63 10.97
C GLU A 11 -45.08 -19.99 11.95
N ILE A 12 -43.99 -19.44 11.40
CA ILE A 12 -43.03 -18.66 12.21
C ILE A 12 -43.73 -17.35 12.53
N ASP A 13 -44.30 -17.24 13.73
CA ASP A 13 -44.88 -16.00 14.21
C ASP A 13 -43.76 -15.01 14.56
N LEU A 14 -43.59 -14.01 13.66
CA LEU A 14 -42.59 -12.96 13.82
C LEU A 14 -42.77 -12.15 15.12
N LEU A 15 -44.04 -12.10 15.63
CA LEU A 15 -44.35 -11.41 16.87
C LEU A 15 -43.84 -12.19 18.11
N ASP A 16 -43.96 -13.51 18.09
CA ASP A 16 -43.42 -14.37 19.14
C ASP A 16 -41.89 -14.36 19.14
N LEU A 17 -41.27 -14.37 17.96
CA LEU A 17 -39.80 -14.21 17.83
C LEU A 17 -39.34 -12.86 18.38
N ALA A 18 -40.04 -11.77 18.07
CA ALA A 18 -39.74 -10.44 18.60
C ALA A 18 -39.91 -10.38 20.12
N ARG A 19 -40.93 -11.04 20.69
CA ARG A 19 -41.17 -11.08 22.13
C ARG A 19 -40.09 -11.86 22.88
N VAL A 20 -39.64 -12.99 22.35
CA VAL A 20 -38.53 -13.79 22.91
C VAL A 20 -37.23 -13.00 22.85
N MET A 21 -36.97 -12.32 21.74
CA MET A 21 -35.79 -11.46 21.59
C MET A 21 -35.79 -10.31 22.57
N TRP A 22 -36.96 -9.67 22.81
CA TRP A 22 -37.11 -8.60 23.78
C TRP A 22 -36.89 -9.07 25.22
N SER A 23 -37.37 -10.26 25.59
CA SER A 23 -37.19 -10.82 26.94
C SER A 23 -35.72 -11.15 27.25
N HIS A 24 -34.89 -11.39 26.24
CA HIS A 24 -33.46 -11.72 26.39
C HIS A 24 -32.52 -10.56 26.00
N ILE A 25 -33.07 -9.36 25.79
CA ILE A 25 -32.31 -8.21 25.31
C ILE A 25 -31.11 -7.88 26.19
N VAL A 26 -31.25 -8.03 27.50
CA VAL A 26 -30.16 -7.79 28.47
C VAL A 26 -29.00 -8.81 28.24
N ALA A 27 -29.33 -10.07 28.04
CA ALA A 27 -28.34 -11.11 27.78
C ALA A 27 -27.63 -10.87 26.43
N ILE A 28 -28.38 -10.46 25.39
CA ILE A 28 -27.83 -10.15 24.07
C ILE A 28 -26.88 -8.95 24.16
N VAL A 29 -27.29 -7.87 24.84
CA VAL A 29 -26.45 -6.68 25.03
C VAL A 29 -25.19 -7.01 25.82
N LEU A 30 -25.30 -7.79 26.88
CA LEU A 30 -24.16 -8.19 27.69
C LEU A 30 -23.18 -9.04 26.87
N ALA A 31 -23.67 -10.01 26.10
CA ALA A 31 -22.84 -10.80 25.17
C ALA A 31 -22.14 -9.91 24.14
N ALA A 32 -22.86 -8.96 23.56
CA ALA A 32 -22.30 -8.02 22.58
C ALA A 32 -21.18 -7.15 23.21
N VAL A 33 -21.36 -6.64 24.42
CA VAL A 33 -20.34 -5.86 25.14
C VAL A 33 -19.10 -6.70 25.43
N VAL A 34 -19.27 -7.95 25.86
CA VAL A 34 -18.15 -8.87 26.12
C VAL A 34 -17.38 -9.16 24.82
N CYS A 35 -18.08 -9.48 23.74
CA CYS A 35 -17.44 -9.73 22.44
C CYS A 35 -16.71 -8.47 21.92
N ALA A 36 -17.31 -7.30 22.04
CA ALA A 36 -16.69 -6.04 21.65
C ALA A 36 -15.42 -5.75 22.49
N GLY A 37 -15.49 -5.98 23.81
CA GLY A 37 -14.34 -5.83 24.69
C GLY A 37 -13.19 -6.78 24.36
N LEU A 38 -13.48 -8.03 24.07
CA LEU A 38 -12.48 -9.02 23.65
C LEU A 38 -11.86 -8.65 22.30
N ALA A 39 -12.68 -8.27 21.31
CA ALA A 39 -12.21 -7.85 20.00
C ALA A 39 -11.34 -6.59 20.09
N PHE A 40 -11.74 -5.59 20.91
CA PHE A 40 -10.96 -4.38 21.14
C PHE A 40 -9.62 -4.68 21.81
N GLY A 41 -9.62 -5.54 22.84
CA GLY A 41 -8.40 -5.98 23.53
C GLY A 41 -7.45 -6.71 22.56
N TYR A 42 -7.99 -7.63 21.77
CA TYR A 42 -7.22 -8.36 20.76
C TYR A 42 -6.58 -7.39 19.74
N THR A 43 -7.36 -6.45 19.22
CA THR A 43 -6.87 -5.48 18.22
C THR A 43 -5.77 -4.60 18.79
N LYS A 44 -5.93 -4.10 20.01
CA LYS A 44 -4.94 -3.23 20.65
C LYS A 44 -3.63 -3.92 21.00
N LEU A 45 -3.69 -5.21 21.37
CA LEU A 45 -2.52 -5.96 21.84
C LEU A 45 -1.77 -6.67 20.71
N LEU A 46 -2.48 -7.13 19.67
CA LEU A 46 -1.88 -7.97 18.62
C LEU A 46 -1.63 -7.22 17.31
N ILE A 47 -2.32 -6.11 17.03
CA ILE A 47 -2.16 -5.38 15.78
C ILE A 47 -1.25 -4.17 16.02
N THR A 48 -0.01 -4.26 15.53
CA THR A 48 0.89 -3.10 15.49
C THR A 48 0.41 -2.11 14.43
N PRO A 49 0.17 -0.84 14.80
CA PRO A 49 -0.18 0.16 13.80
C PRO A 49 0.96 0.35 12.82
N THR A 50 0.64 0.45 11.54
CA THR A 50 1.60 0.77 10.48
C THR A 50 1.24 2.08 9.84
N TYR A 51 2.26 2.89 9.57
CA TYR A 51 2.14 4.21 8.96
C TYR A 51 2.75 4.16 7.56
N LYS A 52 2.15 4.90 6.64
CA LYS A 52 2.59 4.97 5.26
C LYS A 52 3.00 6.39 4.93
N ALA A 53 4.20 6.54 4.37
CA ALA A 53 4.67 7.79 3.80
C ALA A 53 4.84 7.61 2.29
N ASN A 54 4.37 8.58 1.50
CA ASN A 54 4.45 8.54 0.04
C ASN A 54 5.34 9.67 -0.45
N ALA A 55 6.30 9.33 -1.31
CA ALA A 55 7.05 10.28 -2.11
C ALA A 55 6.65 10.14 -3.58
N LEU A 56 6.28 11.26 -4.21
CA LEU A 56 5.97 11.32 -5.64
C LEU A 56 7.21 11.80 -6.38
N LEU A 57 7.67 11.04 -7.36
CA LEU A 57 8.80 11.39 -8.20
C LEU A 57 8.32 11.55 -9.63
N TYR A 58 8.74 12.64 -10.26
CA TYR A 58 8.46 12.93 -11.65
C TYR A 58 9.68 12.58 -12.50
N VAL A 59 9.43 11.79 -13.54
CA VAL A 59 10.46 11.43 -14.51
C VAL A 59 10.41 12.46 -15.64
N ASN A 60 11.39 13.37 -15.67
CA ASN A 60 11.48 14.32 -16.75
C ASN A 60 12.25 13.69 -17.94
N SER A 61 11.54 13.36 -19.00
CA SER A 61 12.13 12.91 -20.27
C SER A 61 12.62 14.07 -21.15
N SER A 62 12.79 15.27 -20.58
CA SER A 62 13.04 16.51 -21.34
C SER A 62 14.47 16.72 -21.84
N ASP A 63 15.35 15.73 -21.85
CA ASP A 63 16.64 15.81 -22.54
C ASP A 63 16.60 15.43 -24.03
N ILE A 64 15.41 15.23 -24.59
CA ILE A 64 15.26 15.13 -26.05
C ILE A 64 14.67 16.44 -26.58
N SER A 65 15.39 17.54 -26.41
CA SER A 65 15.12 18.76 -27.13
C SER A 65 15.73 18.68 -28.53
N VAL A 66 15.04 18.03 -29.46
CA VAL A 66 15.28 18.24 -30.88
C VAL A 66 14.53 19.49 -31.30
N ALA A 67 15.32 20.56 -31.43
CA ALA A 67 15.03 21.78 -32.20
C ALA A 67 13.56 22.05 -32.57
N GLY A 68 12.86 22.83 -31.73
CA GLY A 68 11.83 23.73 -32.25
C GLY A 68 10.47 23.18 -32.65
N SER A 69 10.14 21.94 -32.40
CA SER A 69 8.82 21.37 -32.70
C SER A 69 7.97 21.20 -31.45
N LYS A 70 6.76 21.78 -31.44
CA LYS A 70 5.73 21.49 -30.46
C LYS A 70 5.38 20.02 -30.61
N LEU A 71 5.95 19.16 -29.77
CA LEU A 71 5.65 17.73 -29.74
C LEU A 71 4.23 17.54 -29.19
N SER A 72 3.32 17.14 -30.05
CA SER A 72 2.07 16.50 -29.64
C SER A 72 2.44 15.19 -28.93
N ILE A 73 2.05 15.04 -27.66
CA ILE A 73 2.25 13.82 -26.88
C ILE A 73 1.63 12.66 -27.67
N SER A 74 2.48 11.80 -28.21
CA SER A 74 2.06 10.63 -28.97
C SER A 74 1.84 9.44 -28.02
N ALA A 75 1.00 8.49 -28.41
CA ALA A 75 0.83 7.23 -27.66
C ALA A 75 2.15 6.44 -27.50
N SER A 76 3.09 6.62 -28.41
CA SER A 76 4.45 6.06 -28.33
C SER A 76 5.27 6.69 -27.20
N ASP A 77 5.12 8.02 -26.98
CA ASP A 77 5.83 8.73 -25.93
C ASP A 77 5.34 8.30 -24.54
N LEU A 78 4.04 8.09 -24.41
CA LEU A 78 3.44 7.56 -23.17
C LEU A 78 3.90 6.14 -22.86
N THR A 79 4.08 5.30 -23.89
CA THR A 79 4.60 3.93 -23.70
C THR A 79 6.07 3.96 -23.30
N ALA A 80 6.88 4.84 -23.90
CA ALA A 80 8.27 5.04 -23.54
C ALA A 80 8.42 5.54 -22.09
N ALA A 81 7.63 6.53 -21.71
CA ALA A 81 7.61 7.08 -20.36
C ALA A 81 7.27 5.99 -19.30
N LYS A 82 6.29 5.14 -19.58
CA LYS A 82 5.94 4.01 -18.73
C LYS A 82 7.11 3.02 -18.57
N SER A 83 7.80 2.71 -19.66
CA SER A 83 8.98 1.82 -19.61
C SER A 83 10.13 2.42 -18.79
N LEU A 84 10.29 3.74 -18.80
CA LEU A 84 11.25 4.44 -17.93
C LEU A 84 10.88 4.33 -16.46
N VAL A 85 9.60 4.52 -16.12
CA VAL A 85 9.12 4.35 -14.74
C VAL A 85 9.36 2.92 -14.25
N ASP A 86 9.07 1.91 -15.06
CA ASP A 86 9.34 0.51 -14.70
C ASP A 86 10.83 0.27 -14.47
N THR A 87 11.69 0.87 -15.28
CA THR A 87 13.15 0.81 -15.11
C THR A 87 13.59 1.45 -13.80
N TYR A 88 13.02 2.60 -13.44
CA TYR A 88 13.36 3.30 -12.18
C TYR A 88 12.90 2.53 -10.95
N ILE A 89 11.76 1.84 -11.03
CA ILE A 89 11.30 0.92 -9.99
C ILE A 89 12.30 -0.24 -9.82
N VAL A 90 12.85 -0.75 -10.92
CA VAL A 90 13.89 -1.79 -10.87
C VAL A 90 15.16 -1.24 -10.23
N ILE A 91 15.64 -0.05 -10.60
CA ILE A 91 16.82 0.60 -10.02
C ILE A 91 16.63 0.82 -8.51
N LEU A 92 15.45 1.31 -8.08
CA LEU A 92 15.13 1.48 -6.66
C LEU A 92 15.29 0.17 -5.89
N ASN A 93 14.84 -0.94 -6.45
CA ASN A 93 14.88 -2.25 -5.79
C ASN A 93 16.27 -2.91 -5.84
N THR A 94 17.28 -2.28 -6.44
CA THR A 94 18.64 -2.84 -6.42
C THR A 94 19.25 -2.78 -5.02
N ARG A 95 20.12 -3.75 -4.73
CA ARG A 95 20.84 -3.81 -3.45
C ARG A 95 21.68 -2.56 -3.20
N THR A 96 22.29 -2.02 -4.24
CA THR A 96 23.13 -0.82 -4.16
C THR A 96 22.29 0.39 -3.72
N THR A 97 21.17 0.65 -4.39
CA THR A 97 20.30 1.79 -4.06
C THR A 97 19.73 1.69 -2.65
N LEU A 98 19.22 0.51 -2.25
CA LEU A 98 18.64 0.35 -0.92
C LEU A 98 19.72 0.40 0.19
N ASN A 99 20.92 -0.07 -0.05
CA ASN A 99 22.03 0.09 0.91
C ASN A 99 22.42 1.56 1.10
N ASP A 100 22.45 2.34 0.01
CA ASP A 100 22.71 3.79 0.11
C ASP A 100 21.60 4.52 0.88
N VAL A 101 20.34 4.09 0.70
CA VAL A 101 19.21 4.62 1.48
C VAL A 101 19.40 4.29 2.98
N ILE A 102 19.79 3.06 3.32
CA ILE A 102 20.05 2.65 4.71
C ILE A 102 21.18 3.51 5.31
N GLU A 103 22.28 3.65 4.59
CA GLU A 103 23.45 4.42 5.05
C GLU A 103 23.08 5.90 5.25
N GLN A 104 22.41 6.53 4.29
CA GLN A 104 22.06 7.95 4.37
C GLN A 104 20.93 8.25 5.36
N SER A 105 20.02 7.32 5.59
CA SER A 105 18.94 7.49 6.58
C SER A 105 19.41 7.17 8.01
N GLY A 106 20.51 6.43 8.18
CA GLY A 106 21.03 6.03 9.49
C GLY A 106 20.15 5.01 10.22
N VAL A 107 19.22 4.36 9.52
CA VAL A 107 18.36 3.33 10.12
C VAL A 107 19.05 1.98 10.20
N SER A 108 18.71 1.18 11.20
CA SER A 108 19.32 -0.13 11.43
C SER A 108 18.54 -1.27 10.78
N TYR A 109 18.13 -1.10 9.52
CA TYR A 109 17.46 -2.15 8.76
C TYR A 109 18.41 -2.89 7.83
N SER A 110 18.15 -4.18 7.61
CA SER A 110 18.81 -4.91 6.54
C SER A 110 18.16 -4.60 5.19
N TYR A 111 18.88 -4.88 4.10
CA TYR A 111 18.33 -4.78 2.73
C TYR A 111 16.97 -5.49 2.58
N ASP A 112 16.85 -6.72 3.09
CA ASP A 112 15.62 -7.52 2.93
C ASP A 112 14.46 -6.98 3.76
N GLN A 113 14.74 -6.33 4.89
CA GLN A 113 13.73 -5.65 5.70
C GLN A 113 13.25 -4.38 5.00
N LEU A 114 14.18 -3.51 4.58
CA LEU A 114 13.84 -2.27 3.88
C LEU A 114 13.07 -2.54 2.59
N LYS A 115 13.49 -3.55 1.82
CA LYS A 115 12.80 -3.95 0.59
C LYS A 115 11.34 -4.34 0.80
N LYS A 116 11.00 -4.95 1.93
CA LYS A 116 9.61 -5.32 2.29
C LYS A 116 8.78 -4.11 2.74
N MET A 117 9.43 -3.06 3.21
CA MET A 117 8.79 -1.83 3.67
C MET A 117 8.49 -0.87 2.52
N ILE A 118 9.13 -1.05 1.36
CA ILE A 118 9.00 -0.16 0.21
C ILE A 118 8.12 -0.80 -0.86
N SER A 119 7.20 -0.01 -1.38
CA SER A 119 6.41 -0.34 -2.58
C SER A 119 6.49 0.85 -3.55
N ALA A 120 6.72 0.57 -4.82
CA ALA A 120 6.76 1.60 -5.84
C ALA A 120 5.83 1.24 -6.99
N SER A 121 5.10 2.22 -7.50
CA SER A 121 4.14 2.04 -8.58
C SER A 121 3.99 3.29 -9.43
N SER A 122 3.67 3.11 -10.70
CA SER A 122 3.33 4.20 -11.60
C SER A 122 1.97 4.80 -11.23
N VAL A 123 1.84 6.12 -11.29
CA VAL A 123 0.60 6.82 -11.01
C VAL A 123 -0.16 7.04 -12.32
N ASN A 124 -1.34 6.43 -12.45
CA ASN A 124 -2.24 6.60 -13.60
C ASN A 124 -1.59 6.43 -14.99
N SER A 125 -0.57 5.59 -15.10
CA SER A 125 0.19 5.39 -16.35
C SER A 125 0.85 6.68 -16.87
N THR A 126 1.21 7.60 -15.97
CA THR A 126 1.93 8.84 -16.28
C THR A 126 3.43 8.68 -16.04
N GLU A 127 4.19 9.74 -16.29
CA GLU A 127 5.62 9.88 -15.97
C GLU A 127 5.89 10.06 -14.46
N ILE A 128 4.83 9.98 -13.64
CA ILE A 128 4.93 10.08 -12.19
C ILE A 128 4.89 8.68 -11.61
N PHE A 129 5.79 8.39 -10.69
CA PHE A 129 5.69 7.20 -9.86
C PHE A 129 5.69 7.56 -8.38
N SER A 130 4.96 6.75 -7.63
CA SER A 130 4.84 6.86 -6.18
C SER A 130 5.72 5.82 -5.53
N VAL A 131 6.50 6.25 -4.56
CA VAL A 131 7.21 5.36 -3.65
C VAL A 131 6.53 5.45 -2.30
N GLU A 132 5.95 4.34 -1.85
CA GLU A 132 5.31 4.20 -0.56
C GLU A 132 6.24 3.46 0.40
N VAL A 133 6.47 4.01 1.57
CA VAL A 133 7.21 3.39 2.65
C VAL A 133 6.28 3.09 3.81
N THR A 134 6.24 1.85 4.26
CA THR A 134 5.42 1.40 5.39
C THR A 134 6.32 1.09 6.58
N SER A 135 6.10 1.77 7.72
CA SER A 135 6.81 1.53 8.98
C SER A 135 5.86 1.54 10.17
N THR A 136 6.30 1.02 11.30
CA THR A 136 5.61 1.13 12.58
C THR A 136 5.78 2.50 13.23
N SER A 137 6.75 3.31 12.75
CA SER A 137 6.97 4.69 13.17
C SER A 137 6.69 5.65 12.01
N PRO A 138 5.83 6.67 12.21
CA PRO A 138 5.55 7.66 11.17
C PRO A 138 6.79 8.49 10.81
N GLN A 139 7.66 8.78 11.79
CA GLN A 139 8.90 9.53 11.58
C GLN A 139 9.90 8.74 10.72
N GLU A 140 10.00 7.42 10.94
CA GLU A 140 10.86 6.56 10.11
C GLU A 140 10.32 6.41 8.69
N ALA A 141 9.00 6.25 8.54
CA ALA A 141 8.38 6.18 7.22
C ALA A 141 8.66 7.45 6.40
N GLU A 142 8.49 8.62 7.03
CA GLU A 142 8.78 9.92 6.41
C GLU A 142 10.27 10.08 6.07
N LEU A 143 11.16 9.77 7.02
CA LEU A 143 12.61 9.85 6.83
C LEU A 143 13.06 8.98 5.64
N LEU A 144 12.60 7.74 5.60
CA LEU A 144 12.94 6.81 4.52
C LEU A 144 12.39 7.27 3.18
N ALA A 145 11.13 7.72 3.12
CA ALA A 145 10.54 8.23 1.88
C ALA A 145 11.30 9.45 1.35
N ASN A 146 11.66 10.39 2.22
CA ASN A 146 12.45 11.57 1.85
C ASN A 146 13.88 11.21 1.44
N THR A 147 14.49 10.23 2.09
CA THR A 147 15.84 9.76 1.72
C THR A 147 15.82 9.09 0.35
N ILE A 148 14.80 8.26 0.07
CA ILE A 148 14.62 7.64 -1.24
C ILE A 148 14.43 8.72 -2.32
N ALA A 149 13.61 9.74 -2.07
CA ALA A 149 13.37 10.83 -3.01
C ALA A 149 14.65 11.61 -3.36
N ARG A 150 15.64 11.61 -2.47
CA ARG A 150 16.95 12.25 -2.69
C ARG A 150 17.94 11.31 -3.38
N VAL A 151 18.06 10.06 -2.91
CA VAL A 151 19.05 9.09 -3.40
C VAL A 151 18.72 8.59 -4.79
N LEU A 152 17.44 8.33 -5.05
CA LEU A 152 17.04 7.69 -6.30
C LEU A 152 17.36 8.48 -7.57
N PRO A 153 17.13 9.81 -7.66
CA PRO A 153 17.53 10.59 -8.83
C PRO A 153 19.03 10.54 -9.11
N GLU A 154 19.87 10.59 -8.07
CA GLU A 154 21.33 10.49 -8.19
C GLU A 154 21.74 9.14 -8.75
N LYS A 155 21.10 8.04 -8.31
CA LYS A 155 21.35 6.70 -8.83
C LYS A 155 20.90 6.55 -10.27
N ILE A 156 19.75 7.08 -10.63
CA ILE A 156 19.24 7.07 -12.01
C ILE A 156 20.23 7.79 -12.91
N ALA A 157 20.67 9.01 -12.54
CA ALA A 157 21.65 9.78 -13.31
C ALA A 157 22.94 8.99 -13.49
N SER A 158 23.46 8.34 -12.44
CA SER A 158 24.69 7.54 -12.53
C SER A 158 24.58 6.33 -13.45
N VAL A 159 23.39 5.72 -13.56
CA VAL A 159 23.13 4.58 -14.44
C VAL A 159 22.96 5.04 -15.90
N VAL A 160 22.23 6.15 -16.13
CA VAL A 160 21.97 6.70 -17.45
C VAL A 160 23.24 7.29 -18.06
N ASP A 161 24.07 7.98 -17.29
CA ASP A 161 25.33 8.57 -17.74
C ASP A 161 26.43 7.50 -17.99
N GLY A 162 26.13 6.22 -17.83
CA GLY A 162 27.02 5.11 -18.17
C GLY A 162 28.27 4.99 -17.30
N SER A 163 28.33 5.71 -16.17
CA SER A 163 29.51 5.74 -15.31
C SER A 163 29.63 4.56 -14.33
N SER A 164 28.70 3.63 -14.33
CA SER A 164 28.63 2.53 -13.35
C SER A 164 28.77 1.12 -13.92
N VAL A 165 29.19 0.95 -15.18
CA VAL A 165 29.54 -0.37 -15.73
C VAL A 165 31.05 -0.53 -15.78
N ARG A 166 31.61 -1.07 -14.72
CA ARG A 166 32.89 -1.79 -14.68
C ARG A 166 32.72 -3.03 -13.83
#